data_e0ebe1349012e13b263fd45a0371ce60
#
_entry.id   e0ebe1349012e13b263fd45a0371ce60
#
_cell.length_a   1.000
_cell.length_b   1.000
_cell.length_c   1.000
_cell.angle_alpha   90.00
_cell.angle_beta   90.00
_cell.angle_gamma   90.00
#
_symmetry.space_group_name_H-M   'P 1'
#
loop_
_entity.id
_entity.type
_entity.pdbx_description
1 polymer ?
#
loop_
_entity_poly.entity_id
_entity_poly.type
_entity_poly.pdbx_seq_one_letter_code
_entity_poly.pdbx_strand_id
1 'polypeptide(L)'
;MMALALGNRCLFVAHRRELIKQCFCKLVRSGVPPHQIGIVMAGVPSGGSQTLFDPLSAGLSDDDLWKLFARSRPNAPVQVASVDTLRGRAKPPAHIVIIDECHRSLARSYVALREVYPTAVFLGLTATPCRGDGRGLGEFYEHLEIVASPSMLMEQGWLVRPDIWSVPLDRVPDLSSVRVKDGDFDEEELASVMDKQTLIGDIVDHWQRRASGVRTIAFAVNIEHSKHIASRFRDAGIPAEHVDGTMPADQRDPIFRRLETGETLLISNCDVCVEGLDAPWAKCIIAARPTESLVVHLQQVGRALRPWNNQPAIVLDHAGNMMRLGLPDEDREWTLEAKKKRKKSTSAPAAKTCPECYAVHPTAVRVCGACGHQFSTTPAERAAPEEREGELVQIPRSIGAHDDLRAKWDEIVERWHKDNSTRSVPRKPGWCAIEFKQRTGASRLPDGCRLPDLTPELQAKLARFGELAEYADANGWEKRRLYATFAAQERSS
;
A
#
# COMPACT_ATOMS: atom_id res chain seq x y z
N MET A 1 -9.82 -23.00 -1.45
CA MET A 1 -10.98 -23.81 -1.89
C MET A 1 -10.64 -24.66 -3.12
N MET A 2 -10.29 -24.09 -4.28
CA MET A 2 -9.98 -24.87 -5.50
C MET A 2 -8.85 -25.88 -5.32
N ALA A 3 -7.75 -25.52 -4.67
CA ALA A 3 -6.64 -26.43 -4.38
C ALA A 3 -7.06 -27.63 -3.51
N LEU A 4 -7.94 -27.40 -2.53
CA LEU A 4 -8.48 -28.46 -1.68
C LEU A 4 -9.44 -29.38 -2.45
N ALA A 5 -10.27 -28.82 -3.32
CA ALA A 5 -11.17 -29.61 -4.19
C ALA A 5 -10.40 -30.54 -5.12
N LEU A 6 -9.15 -30.20 -5.49
CA LEU A 6 -8.24 -31.01 -6.27
C LEU A 6 -7.42 -32.01 -5.41
N GLY A 7 -7.71 -32.15 -4.12
CA GLY A 7 -7.01 -33.05 -3.22
C GLY A 7 -5.65 -32.56 -2.73
N ASN A 8 -5.29 -31.30 -2.97
CA ASN A 8 -4.03 -30.75 -2.54
C ASN A 8 -4.02 -30.45 -1.05
N ARG A 9 -2.87 -30.65 -0.41
CA ARG A 9 -2.61 -30.24 0.98
C ARG A 9 -2.00 -28.86 0.98
N CYS A 10 -2.57 -27.96 1.80
CA CYS A 10 -2.15 -26.57 1.90
C CYS A 10 -1.57 -26.27 3.29
N LEU A 11 -0.43 -25.60 3.32
CA LEU A 11 0.19 -25.07 4.53
C LEU A 11 0.22 -23.53 4.44
N PHE A 12 -0.58 -22.86 5.28
CA PHE A 12 -0.51 -21.41 5.45
C PHE A 12 0.44 -21.11 6.60
N VAL A 13 1.39 -20.21 6.37
CA VAL A 13 2.44 -19.85 7.34
C VAL A 13 2.42 -18.36 7.62
N ALA A 14 2.35 -18.00 8.88
CA ALA A 14 2.45 -16.62 9.35
C ALA A 14 3.36 -16.55 10.59
N HIS A 15 3.83 -15.35 10.90
CA HIS A 15 4.75 -15.13 12.04
C HIS A 15 4.00 -14.65 13.29
N ARG A 16 2.76 -14.14 13.19
CA ARG A 16 1.97 -13.65 14.32
C ARG A 16 0.75 -14.52 14.61
N ARG A 17 0.44 -14.64 15.89
CA ARG A 17 -0.72 -15.41 16.38
C ARG A 17 -2.03 -14.87 15.80
N GLU A 18 -2.16 -13.57 15.72
CA GLU A 18 -3.34 -12.87 15.21
C GLU A 18 -3.62 -13.23 13.73
N LEU A 19 -2.58 -13.29 12.89
CA LEU A 19 -2.71 -13.70 11.48
C LEU A 19 -3.15 -15.16 11.36
N ILE A 20 -2.66 -16.04 12.23
CA ILE A 20 -3.07 -17.46 12.26
C ILE A 20 -4.54 -17.58 12.63
N LYS A 21 -4.98 -16.85 13.66
CA LYS A 21 -6.39 -16.80 14.07
C LYS A 21 -7.28 -16.26 12.96
N GLN A 22 -6.92 -15.12 12.35
CA GLN A 22 -7.66 -14.52 11.24
C GLN A 22 -7.75 -15.47 10.05
N CYS A 23 -6.65 -16.12 9.65
CA CYS A 23 -6.67 -17.11 8.58
C CYS A 23 -7.62 -18.25 8.88
N PHE A 24 -7.55 -18.83 10.09
CA PHE A 24 -8.47 -19.89 10.51
C PHE A 24 -9.93 -19.46 10.42
N CYS A 25 -10.27 -18.32 11.02
CA CYS A 25 -11.64 -17.81 11.03
C CYS A 25 -12.16 -17.51 9.61
N LYS A 26 -11.32 -16.89 8.76
CA LYS A 26 -11.67 -16.64 7.35
C LYS A 26 -11.90 -17.92 6.55
N LEU A 27 -11.07 -18.94 6.76
CA LEU A 27 -11.27 -20.25 6.11
C LEU A 27 -12.60 -20.89 6.52
N VAL A 28 -12.91 -20.88 7.82
CA VAL A 28 -14.21 -21.38 8.32
C VAL A 28 -15.37 -20.60 7.71
N ARG A 29 -15.32 -19.27 7.72
CA ARG A 29 -16.35 -18.39 7.12
C ARG A 29 -16.48 -18.57 5.61
N SER A 30 -15.42 -19.01 4.93
CA SER A 30 -15.42 -19.35 3.51
C SER A 30 -15.93 -20.77 3.23
N GLY A 31 -16.42 -21.49 4.24
CA GLY A 31 -17.03 -22.82 4.10
C GLY A 31 -16.04 -23.99 4.21
N VAL A 32 -14.79 -23.76 4.67
CA VAL A 32 -13.89 -24.87 5.01
C VAL A 32 -14.29 -25.46 6.35
N PRO A 33 -14.70 -26.73 6.44
CA PRO A 33 -15.09 -27.33 7.70
C PRO A 33 -13.95 -27.31 8.72
N PRO A 34 -14.20 -26.90 9.99
CA PRO A 34 -13.13 -26.79 11.00
C PRO A 34 -12.32 -28.06 11.22
N HIS A 35 -12.89 -29.25 11.01
CA HIS A 35 -12.19 -30.51 11.13
C HIS A 35 -11.13 -30.74 10.02
N GLN A 36 -11.26 -30.04 8.89
CA GLN A 36 -10.29 -30.05 7.80
C GLN A 36 -9.14 -29.05 8.01
N ILE A 37 -9.18 -28.27 9.09
CA ILE A 37 -8.15 -27.26 9.42
C ILE A 37 -7.39 -27.71 10.67
N GLY A 38 -6.09 -27.86 10.56
CA GLY A 38 -5.16 -28.13 11.67
C GLY A 38 -4.38 -26.87 12.03
N ILE A 39 -4.16 -26.62 13.31
CA ILE A 39 -3.38 -25.49 13.79
C ILE A 39 -2.03 -25.98 14.33
N VAL A 40 -0.95 -25.39 13.83
CA VAL A 40 0.42 -25.65 14.28
C VAL A 40 0.93 -24.39 15.01
N MET A 41 0.55 -24.25 16.28
CA MET A 41 0.93 -23.13 17.14
C MET A 41 1.01 -23.58 18.59
N ALA A 42 1.86 -22.92 19.38
CA ALA A 42 1.96 -23.16 20.81
C ALA A 42 0.65 -22.79 21.53
N GLY A 43 0.26 -23.56 22.53
CA GLY A 43 -0.93 -23.31 23.34
C GLY A 43 -2.26 -23.68 22.67
N VAL A 44 -2.25 -24.29 21.49
CA VAL A 44 -3.48 -24.83 20.85
C VAL A 44 -3.69 -26.26 21.31
N PRO A 45 -4.90 -26.61 21.81
CA PRO A 45 -5.20 -27.94 22.30
C PRO A 45 -5.21 -28.99 21.17
N SER A 46 -4.81 -30.21 21.49
CA SER A 46 -4.94 -31.38 20.60
C SER A 46 -6.33 -31.99 20.73
N GLY A 47 -6.79 -32.65 19.68
CA GLY A 47 -8.01 -33.44 19.69
C GLY A 47 -9.12 -32.93 18.77
N GLY A 48 -10.13 -33.78 18.53
CA GLY A 48 -11.28 -33.50 17.71
C GLY A 48 -12.47 -33.08 18.58
N SER A 49 -12.99 -31.89 18.40
CA SER A 49 -14.39 -31.63 18.74
C SER A 49 -15.22 -31.97 17.50
N GLN A 50 -15.99 -33.05 17.54
CA GLN A 50 -17.08 -33.24 16.59
C GLN A 50 -18.23 -32.36 17.08
N THR A 51 -18.36 -31.18 16.56
CA THR A 51 -19.53 -30.34 16.78
C THR A 51 -20.59 -30.69 15.73
N LEU A 52 -21.77 -31.02 16.23
CA LEU A 52 -22.94 -31.40 15.45
C LEU A 52 -23.68 -30.21 14.82
N PHE A 53 -23.13 -28.99 14.92
CA PHE A 53 -23.78 -27.80 14.35
C PHE A 53 -22.85 -27.07 13.38
N ASP A 54 -23.46 -26.40 12.40
CA ASP A 54 -22.76 -25.58 11.42
C ASP A 54 -22.28 -24.27 12.07
N PRO A 55 -20.94 -24.03 12.13
CA PRO A 55 -20.41 -22.80 12.70
C PRO A 55 -20.88 -21.53 11.99
N LEU A 56 -21.24 -21.62 10.71
CA LEU A 56 -21.68 -20.48 9.91
C LEU A 56 -23.10 -20.05 10.27
N SER A 57 -23.99 -21.00 10.59
CA SER A 57 -25.37 -20.71 10.99
C SER A 57 -25.50 -20.16 12.40
N ALA A 58 -24.47 -20.32 13.24
CA ALA A 58 -24.52 -19.94 14.65
C ALA A 58 -24.19 -18.48 14.94
N GLY A 59 -23.80 -17.67 13.95
CA GLY A 59 -23.46 -16.24 14.14
C GLY A 59 -22.30 -15.98 15.11
N LEU A 60 -21.38 -16.93 15.27
CA LEU A 60 -20.29 -16.86 16.23
C LEU A 60 -19.29 -15.77 15.89
N SER A 61 -18.77 -15.09 16.93
CA SER A 61 -17.63 -14.19 16.78
C SER A 61 -16.36 -14.95 16.38
N ASP A 62 -15.34 -14.26 15.88
CA ASP A 62 -14.04 -14.86 15.58
C ASP A 62 -13.36 -15.43 16.84
N ASP A 63 -13.57 -14.81 18.00
CA ASP A 63 -13.09 -15.30 19.28
C ASP A 63 -13.73 -16.63 19.66
N ASP A 64 -15.04 -16.76 19.46
CA ASP A 64 -15.77 -18.00 19.74
C ASP A 64 -15.40 -19.10 18.74
N LEU A 65 -15.32 -18.78 17.45
CA LEU A 65 -14.84 -19.71 16.43
C LEU A 65 -13.45 -20.26 16.79
N TRP A 66 -12.53 -19.38 17.18
CA TRP A 66 -11.20 -19.79 17.59
C TRP A 66 -11.21 -20.68 18.83
N LYS A 67 -11.87 -20.26 19.89
CA LYS A 67 -11.93 -20.99 21.17
C LYS A 67 -12.59 -22.37 21.01
N LEU A 68 -13.65 -22.46 20.25
CA LEU A 68 -14.43 -23.68 20.10
C LEU A 68 -13.80 -24.69 19.13
N PHE A 69 -13.21 -24.21 18.02
CA PHE A 69 -12.86 -25.09 16.89
C PHE A 69 -11.37 -25.15 16.54
N ALA A 70 -10.55 -24.17 16.95
CA ALA A 70 -9.10 -24.24 16.68
C ALA A 70 -8.44 -25.37 17.46
N ARG A 71 -7.95 -26.37 16.73
CA ARG A 71 -7.33 -27.57 17.29
C ARG A 71 -6.11 -27.97 16.48
N SER A 72 -5.14 -28.59 17.14
CA SER A 72 -4.04 -29.27 16.46
C SER A 72 -4.54 -30.58 15.84
N ARG A 73 -4.53 -30.64 14.49
CA ARG A 73 -4.95 -31.81 13.69
C ARG A 73 -3.89 -32.09 12.62
N PRO A 74 -2.84 -32.86 12.94
CA PRO A 74 -1.70 -33.06 12.02
C PRO A 74 -2.07 -33.61 10.63
N ASN A 75 -3.16 -34.37 10.55
CA ASN A 75 -3.60 -34.99 9.31
C ASN A 75 -4.61 -34.15 8.51
N ALA A 76 -5.02 -32.99 9.01
CA ALA A 76 -5.94 -32.12 8.28
C ALA A 76 -5.32 -31.64 6.95
N PRO A 77 -6.12 -31.56 5.88
CA PRO A 77 -5.61 -31.14 4.57
C PRO A 77 -5.16 -29.68 4.52
N VAL A 78 -5.69 -28.84 5.39
CA VAL A 78 -5.23 -27.45 5.57
C VAL A 78 -4.51 -27.33 6.91
N GLN A 79 -3.30 -26.84 6.88
CA GLN A 79 -2.55 -26.50 8.07
C GLN A 79 -2.33 -24.99 8.14
N VAL A 80 -2.65 -24.39 9.27
CA VAL A 80 -2.37 -22.96 9.54
C VAL A 80 -1.32 -22.91 10.66
N ALA A 81 -0.15 -22.38 10.38
CA ALA A 81 1.03 -22.58 11.20
C ALA A 81 1.76 -21.28 11.55
N SER A 82 2.28 -21.23 12.79
CA SER A 82 3.32 -20.27 13.14
C SER A 82 4.67 -20.77 12.61
N VAL A 83 5.40 -19.92 11.90
CA VAL A 83 6.73 -20.24 11.39
C VAL A 83 7.68 -20.65 12.51
N ASP A 84 7.63 -19.98 13.67
CA ASP A 84 8.48 -20.29 14.82
C ASP A 84 8.13 -21.65 15.43
N THR A 85 6.84 -21.98 15.51
CA THR A 85 6.41 -23.29 16.02
C THR A 85 6.79 -24.43 15.07
N LEU A 86 6.74 -24.18 13.75
CA LEU A 86 7.15 -25.16 12.75
C LEU A 86 8.63 -25.53 12.87
N ARG A 87 9.52 -24.64 13.34
CA ARG A 87 10.95 -24.92 13.48
C ARG A 87 11.22 -26.13 14.37
N GLY A 88 10.48 -26.25 15.47
CA GLY A 88 10.68 -27.30 16.49
C GLY A 88 9.73 -28.49 16.39
N ARG A 89 8.86 -28.58 15.36
CA ARG A 89 7.87 -29.65 15.23
C ARG A 89 8.00 -30.41 13.91
N ALA A 90 7.36 -31.58 13.86
CA ALA A 90 7.18 -32.31 12.61
C ALA A 90 6.43 -31.44 11.59
N LYS A 91 6.94 -31.38 10.36
CA LYS A 91 6.36 -30.58 9.27
C LYS A 91 5.20 -31.34 8.65
N PRO A 92 3.98 -30.76 8.62
CA PRO A 92 2.86 -31.42 7.94
C PRO A 92 3.13 -31.53 6.43
N PRO A 93 2.64 -32.56 5.76
CA PRO A 93 2.78 -32.66 4.30
C PRO A 93 2.03 -31.51 3.62
N ALA A 94 2.66 -30.87 2.62
CA ALA A 94 2.09 -29.79 1.85
C ALA A 94 2.49 -29.86 0.38
N HIS A 95 1.53 -29.64 -0.51
CA HIS A 95 1.76 -29.43 -1.96
C HIS A 95 1.84 -27.94 -2.28
N ILE A 96 1.18 -27.10 -1.45
CA ILE A 96 1.16 -25.65 -1.58
C ILE A 96 1.51 -25.05 -0.22
N VAL A 97 2.49 -24.17 -0.20
CA VAL A 97 2.89 -23.39 0.97
C VAL A 97 2.55 -21.92 0.71
N ILE A 98 1.66 -21.36 1.53
CA ILE A 98 1.24 -19.95 1.42
C ILE A 98 1.92 -19.18 2.55
N ILE A 99 2.67 -18.16 2.21
CA ILE A 99 3.37 -17.30 3.19
C ILE A 99 2.67 -15.95 3.21
N ASP A 100 2.09 -15.60 4.34
CA ASP A 100 1.53 -14.27 4.58
C ASP A 100 2.62 -13.29 4.99
N GLU A 101 2.47 -12.02 4.60
CA GLU A 101 3.50 -10.98 4.73
C GLU A 101 4.84 -11.44 4.15
N CYS A 102 4.81 -11.89 2.91
CA CYS A 102 5.94 -12.55 2.24
C CYS A 102 7.17 -11.65 2.02
N HIS A 103 7.09 -10.36 2.27
CA HIS A 103 8.26 -9.49 2.34
C HIS A 103 9.27 -9.95 3.40
N ARG A 104 8.86 -10.83 4.34
CA ARG A 104 9.70 -11.48 5.34
C ARG A 104 10.32 -12.81 4.89
N SER A 105 10.01 -13.32 3.69
CA SER A 105 10.38 -14.68 3.24
C SER A 105 11.88 -14.95 3.17
N LEU A 106 12.72 -13.92 3.14
CA LEU A 106 14.17 -14.09 3.19
C LEU A 106 14.75 -14.28 4.60
N ALA A 107 13.91 -14.29 5.64
CA ALA A 107 14.37 -14.68 6.97
C ALA A 107 14.70 -16.18 7.00
N ARG A 108 15.72 -16.56 7.78
CA ARG A 108 16.24 -17.95 7.83
C ARG A 108 15.16 -19.00 8.07
N SER A 109 14.12 -18.67 8.86
CA SER A 109 13.02 -19.57 9.17
C SER A 109 12.17 -19.93 7.95
N TYR A 110 11.96 -19.00 7.03
CA TYR A 110 11.21 -19.22 5.80
C TYR A 110 12.06 -19.90 4.73
N VAL A 111 13.32 -19.51 4.60
CA VAL A 111 14.26 -20.15 3.67
C VAL A 111 14.39 -21.65 3.98
N ALA A 112 14.49 -22.01 5.26
CA ALA A 112 14.53 -23.41 5.70
C ALA A 112 13.26 -24.20 5.33
N LEU A 113 12.09 -23.56 5.20
CA LEU A 113 10.87 -24.24 4.74
C LEU A 113 10.99 -24.68 3.27
N ARG A 114 11.67 -23.91 2.43
CA ARG A 114 11.87 -24.28 1.01
C ARG A 114 12.71 -25.56 0.87
N GLU A 115 13.66 -25.75 1.75
CA GLU A 115 14.47 -26.98 1.82
C GLU A 115 13.63 -28.21 2.26
N VAL A 116 12.67 -27.98 3.17
CA VAL A 116 11.76 -29.03 3.67
C VAL A 116 10.71 -29.45 2.63
N TYR A 117 10.27 -28.51 1.79
CA TYR A 117 9.22 -28.71 0.79
C TYR A 117 9.72 -28.45 -0.64
N PRO A 118 10.70 -29.23 -1.14
CA PRO A 118 11.37 -28.94 -2.41
C PRO A 118 10.47 -29.05 -3.64
N THR A 119 9.33 -29.77 -3.53
CA THR A 119 8.37 -29.98 -4.62
C THR A 119 7.09 -29.15 -4.46
N ALA A 120 6.96 -28.41 -3.35
CA ALA A 120 5.77 -27.60 -3.10
C ALA A 120 5.81 -26.29 -3.92
N VAL A 121 4.63 -25.83 -4.29
CA VAL A 121 4.45 -24.49 -4.85
C VAL A 121 4.42 -23.49 -3.71
N PHE A 122 5.27 -22.47 -3.76
CA PHE A 122 5.29 -21.39 -2.78
C PHE A 122 4.54 -20.16 -3.31
N LEU A 123 3.51 -19.73 -2.57
CA LEU A 123 2.75 -18.53 -2.85
C LEU A 123 3.00 -17.49 -1.75
N GLY A 124 3.52 -16.34 -2.11
CA GLY A 124 3.70 -15.22 -1.18
C GLY A 124 2.54 -14.22 -1.31
N LEU A 125 1.96 -13.84 -0.18
CA LEU A 125 0.93 -12.79 -0.12
C LEU A 125 1.51 -11.58 0.60
N THR A 126 1.39 -10.39 0.03
CA THR A 126 1.76 -9.12 0.68
C THR A 126 1.12 -7.94 -0.03
N ALA A 127 0.78 -6.91 0.72
CA ALA A 127 0.40 -5.61 0.17
C ALA A 127 1.61 -4.77 -0.29
N THR A 128 2.82 -5.15 0.16
CA THR A 128 4.06 -4.40 -0.07
C THR A 128 5.18 -5.36 -0.50
N PRO A 129 5.27 -5.71 -1.79
CA PRO A 129 6.25 -6.70 -2.27
C PRO A 129 7.66 -6.10 -2.38
N CYS A 130 8.13 -5.49 -1.29
CA CYS A 130 9.48 -4.93 -1.18
C CYS A 130 10.02 -5.13 0.24
N ARG A 131 11.32 -4.98 0.39
CA ARG A 131 12.01 -5.10 1.70
C ARG A 131 12.71 -3.79 2.03
N GLY A 132 12.71 -3.46 3.32
CA GLY A 132 13.42 -2.28 3.84
C GLY A 132 14.94 -2.39 3.67
N ASP A 133 15.50 -3.60 3.78
CA ASP A 133 16.93 -3.86 3.64
C ASP A 133 17.47 -3.79 2.18
N GLY A 134 16.59 -3.55 1.22
CA GLY A 134 16.93 -3.39 -0.20
C GLY A 134 17.17 -4.71 -0.95
N ARG A 135 17.11 -5.87 -0.29
CA ARG A 135 17.19 -7.19 -0.96
C ARG A 135 15.92 -7.42 -1.76
N GLY A 136 16.07 -8.07 -2.92
CA GLY A 136 14.94 -8.42 -3.77
C GLY A 136 14.24 -9.70 -3.33
N LEU A 137 12.93 -9.77 -3.49
CA LEU A 137 12.17 -10.99 -3.24
C LEU A 137 12.41 -12.07 -4.30
N GLY A 138 13.08 -11.74 -5.42
CA GLY A 138 13.52 -12.67 -6.46
C GLY A 138 14.51 -13.73 -5.98
N GLU A 139 15.14 -13.56 -4.79
CA GLU A 139 15.91 -14.62 -4.13
C GLU A 139 15.01 -15.79 -3.68
N PHE A 140 13.70 -15.56 -3.54
CA PHE A 140 12.75 -16.56 -3.04
C PHE A 140 11.62 -16.86 -4.04
N TYR A 141 11.13 -15.90 -4.79
CA TYR A 141 10.01 -16.02 -5.73
C TYR A 141 10.47 -15.78 -7.17
N GLU A 142 9.92 -16.52 -8.10
CA GLU A 142 10.24 -16.43 -9.53
C GLU A 142 9.32 -15.47 -10.29
N HIS A 143 8.09 -15.28 -9.78
CA HIS A 143 7.06 -14.45 -10.41
C HIS A 143 6.43 -13.49 -9.41
N LEU A 144 6.05 -12.31 -9.90
CA LEU A 144 5.28 -11.30 -9.17
C LEU A 144 4.00 -11.00 -9.95
N GLU A 145 2.87 -11.25 -9.33
CA GLU A 145 1.56 -10.88 -9.87
C GLU A 145 0.96 -9.76 -9.03
N ILE A 146 0.55 -8.66 -9.68
CA ILE A 146 -0.14 -7.54 -9.04
C ILE A 146 -1.63 -7.72 -9.30
N VAL A 147 -2.32 -8.28 -8.32
CA VAL A 147 -3.75 -8.61 -8.43
C VAL A 147 -4.61 -7.34 -8.43
N ALA A 148 -4.24 -6.33 -7.66
CA ALA A 148 -4.96 -5.07 -7.55
C ALA A 148 -4.01 -3.93 -7.15
N SER A 149 -4.25 -2.73 -7.69
CA SER A 149 -3.59 -1.50 -7.23
C SER A 149 -4.41 -0.82 -6.12
N PRO A 150 -3.78 0.03 -5.28
CA PRO A 150 -4.52 0.81 -4.29
C PRO A 150 -5.62 1.66 -4.91
N SER A 151 -5.36 2.32 -6.04
CA SER A 151 -6.34 3.13 -6.76
C SER A 151 -7.56 2.30 -7.19
N MET A 152 -7.34 1.12 -7.79
CA MET A 152 -8.40 0.20 -8.20
C MET A 152 -9.24 -0.28 -7.01
N LEU A 153 -8.60 -0.62 -5.89
CA LEU A 153 -9.31 -1.05 -4.68
C LEU A 153 -10.16 0.08 -4.08
N MET A 154 -9.69 1.33 -4.16
CA MET A 154 -10.47 2.50 -3.72
C MET A 154 -11.66 2.79 -4.65
N GLU A 155 -11.50 2.64 -5.95
CA GLU A 155 -12.58 2.79 -6.93
C GLU A 155 -13.67 1.74 -6.76
N GLN A 156 -13.28 0.51 -6.44
CA GLN A 156 -14.21 -0.60 -6.18
C GLN A 156 -14.81 -0.57 -4.76
N GLY A 157 -14.40 0.38 -3.90
CA GLY A 157 -14.89 0.49 -2.52
C GLY A 157 -14.31 -0.53 -1.55
N TRP A 158 -13.30 -1.30 -1.93
CA TRP A 158 -12.57 -2.19 -1.02
C TRP A 158 -11.62 -1.46 -0.09
N LEU A 159 -11.19 -0.26 -0.47
CA LEU A 159 -10.46 0.69 0.35
C LEU A 159 -11.15 2.05 0.30
N VAL A 160 -10.94 2.86 1.34
CA VAL A 160 -11.44 4.22 1.45
C VAL A 160 -10.30 5.19 1.17
N ARG A 161 -10.56 6.21 0.32
CA ARG A 161 -9.59 7.29 0.10
C ARG A 161 -9.39 8.08 1.39
N PRO A 162 -8.14 8.29 1.84
CA PRO A 162 -7.88 9.05 3.05
C PRO A 162 -7.89 10.56 2.83
N ASP A 163 -8.37 11.28 3.85
CA ASP A 163 -8.07 12.71 4.03
C ASP A 163 -6.73 12.82 4.74
N ILE A 164 -5.72 13.36 4.07
CA ILE A 164 -4.34 13.38 4.55
C ILE A 164 -3.96 14.81 4.94
N TRP A 165 -3.43 14.94 6.14
CA TRP A 165 -2.88 16.16 6.71
C TRP A 165 -1.44 15.89 7.13
N SER A 166 -0.48 16.66 6.64
CA SER A 166 0.94 16.45 6.91
C SER A 166 1.63 17.76 7.25
N VAL A 167 2.78 17.67 7.91
CA VAL A 167 3.64 18.82 8.17
C VAL A 167 4.15 19.42 6.85
N PRO A 168 4.24 20.75 6.73
CA PRO A 168 4.89 21.39 5.60
C PRO A 168 6.32 20.91 5.42
N LEU A 169 6.81 20.92 4.19
CA LEU A 169 8.13 20.37 3.83
C LEU A 169 9.29 21.05 4.57
N ASP A 170 9.17 22.35 4.79
CA ASP A 170 10.15 23.17 5.53
C ASP A 170 10.15 22.90 7.05
N ARG A 171 9.17 22.14 7.53
CA ARG A 171 9.02 21.73 8.94
C ARG A 171 9.14 20.23 9.17
N VAL A 172 9.42 19.46 8.12
CA VAL A 172 9.75 18.04 8.27
C VAL A 172 11.04 17.93 9.08
N PRO A 173 11.09 17.10 10.13
CA PRO A 173 12.30 16.93 10.94
C PRO A 173 13.51 16.58 10.08
N ASP A 174 14.65 17.22 10.34
CA ASP A 174 15.91 16.86 9.72
C ASP A 174 16.47 15.60 10.38
N LEU A 175 16.35 14.48 9.67
CA LEU A 175 16.80 13.16 10.09
C LEU A 175 18.11 12.74 9.41
N SER A 176 18.81 13.68 8.77
CA SER A 176 20.05 13.37 8.03
C SER A 176 21.18 12.80 8.90
N SER A 177 21.14 13.08 10.21
CA SER A 177 22.08 12.57 11.19
C SER A 177 21.70 11.20 11.78
N VAL A 178 20.47 10.73 11.58
CA VAL A 178 19.98 9.44 12.10
C VAL A 178 20.42 8.32 11.18
N ARG A 179 21.03 7.28 11.74
CA ARG A 179 21.45 6.11 10.97
C ARG A 179 20.23 5.31 10.50
N VAL A 180 20.37 4.72 9.32
CA VAL A 180 19.41 3.73 8.80
C VAL A 180 19.99 2.34 9.06
N LYS A 181 19.25 1.51 9.82
CA LYS A 181 19.56 0.14 10.14
C LYS A 181 18.42 -0.76 9.69
N ASP A 182 18.74 -1.87 9.03
CA ASP A 182 17.75 -2.85 8.53
C ASP A 182 16.62 -2.24 7.67
N GLY A 183 16.87 -1.07 7.09
CA GLY A 183 15.95 -0.38 6.19
C GLY A 183 14.97 0.58 6.84
N ASP A 184 15.17 0.90 8.12
CA ASP A 184 14.47 1.98 8.83
C ASP A 184 15.45 2.75 9.71
N PHE A 185 15.02 3.86 10.28
CA PHE A 185 15.82 4.64 11.22
C PHE A 185 16.18 3.84 12.46
N ASP A 186 17.41 4.05 12.99
CA ASP A 186 17.81 3.54 14.29
C ASP A 186 16.94 4.18 15.37
N GLU A 187 16.27 3.36 16.17
CA GLU A 187 15.22 3.80 17.09
C GLU A 187 15.76 4.69 18.22
N GLU A 188 16.95 4.38 18.76
CA GLU A 188 17.55 5.16 19.85
C GLU A 188 17.99 6.56 19.35
N GLU A 189 18.63 6.59 18.18
CA GLU A 189 19.05 7.87 17.58
C GLU A 189 17.83 8.69 17.17
N LEU A 190 16.81 8.07 16.58
CA LEU A 190 15.56 8.73 16.22
C LEU A 190 14.86 9.35 17.42
N ALA A 191 14.74 8.59 18.53
CA ALA A 191 14.15 9.08 19.77
C ALA A 191 14.90 10.31 20.29
N SER A 192 16.23 10.30 20.26
CA SER A 192 17.06 11.42 20.71
C SER A 192 16.88 12.71 19.91
N VAL A 193 16.56 12.59 18.61
CA VAL A 193 16.26 13.72 17.73
C VAL A 193 14.84 14.23 17.96
N MET A 194 13.90 13.32 18.10
CA MET A 194 12.48 13.65 18.26
C MET A 194 12.16 14.27 19.61
N ASP A 195 12.85 13.86 20.68
CA ASP A 195 12.73 14.47 22.03
C ASP A 195 13.18 15.95 22.07
N LYS A 196 14.05 16.36 21.14
CA LYS A 196 14.53 17.74 21.04
C LYS A 196 13.60 18.66 20.25
N GLN A 197 12.68 18.09 19.49
CA GLN A 197 11.75 18.85 18.66
C GLN A 197 10.35 18.72 19.25
N THR A 198 9.77 19.82 19.65
CA THR A 198 8.42 19.98 20.20
C THR A 198 7.31 19.59 19.20
N LEU A 199 7.44 18.43 18.56
CA LEU A 199 6.44 17.92 17.62
C LEU A 199 5.12 17.50 18.30
N ILE A 200 5.14 17.38 19.64
CA ILE A 200 3.99 16.85 20.41
C ILE A 200 2.99 17.96 20.76
N GLY A 201 3.39 19.22 20.69
CA GLY A 201 2.55 20.36 21.11
C GLY A 201 1.17 20.35 20.48
N ASP A 202 1.08 19.96 19.23
CA ASP A 202 -0.11 20.16 18.41
C ASP A 202 -0.86 18.88 18.02
N ILE A 203 -0.40 17.68 18.43
CA ILE A 203 -1.07 16.42 18.06
C ILE A 203 -2.52 16.40 18.54
N VAL A 204 -2.76 16.83 19.78
CA VAL A 204 -4.10 16.86 20.39
C VAL A 204 -4.98 17.87 19.67
N ASP A 205 -4.48 19.08 19.45
CA ASP A 205 -5.21 20.16 18.79
C ASP A 205 -5.54 19.81 17.34
N HIS A 206 -4.60 19.27 16.57
CA HIS A 206 -4.85 18.80 15.23
C HIS A 206 -5.90 17.67 15.19
N TRP A 207 -5.83 16.74 16.13
CA TRP A 207 -6.82 15.69 16.23
C TRP A 207 -8.21 16.25 16.58
N GLN A 208 -8.29 17.16 17.53
CA GLN A 208 -9.57 17.82 17.90
C GLN A 208 -10.21 18.54 16.72
N ARG A 209 -9.39 19.23 15.90
CA ARG A 209 -9.88 19.97 14.72
C ARG A 209 -10.25 19.08 13.54
N ARG A 210 -9.61 17.92 13.38
CA ARG A 210 -9.72 17.10 12.15
C ARG A 210 -10.35 15.73 12.33
N ALA A 211 -10.28 15.17 13.54
CA ALA A 211 -10.68 13.80 13.83
C ALA A 211 -11.42 13.67 15.17
N SER A 212 -12.03 14.74 15.68
CA SER A 212 -12.74 14.69 16.97
C SER A 212 -13.77 13.57 17.02
N GLY A 213 -13.71 12.72 18.05
CA GLY A 213 -14.60 11.57 18.23
C GLY A 213 -14.29 10.37 17.33
N VAL A 214 -13.28 10.45 16.46
CA VAL A 214 -12.89 9.35 15.57
C VAL A 214 -11.91 8.41 16.28
N ARG A 215 -12.19 7.10 16.24
CA ARG A 215 -11.29 6.08 16.79
C ARG A 215 -9.95 6.10 16.10
N THR A 216 -8.88 6.27 16.87
CA THR A 216 -7.57 6.64 16.39
C THR A 216 -6.48 5.67 16.85
N ILE A 217 -5.55 5.34 15.95
CA ILE A 217 -4.30 4.67 16.29
C ILE A 217 -3.15 5.64 16.04
N ALA A 218 -2.36 5.94 17.07
CA ALA A 218 -1.15 6.74 16.97
C ALA A 218 0.10 5.85 17.00
N PHE A 219 0.99 6.07 16.04
CA PHE A 219 2.27 5.35 15.94
C PHE A 219 3.39 6.23 16.48
N ALA A 220 3.97 5.83 17.59
CA ALA A 220 5.04 6.54 18.29
C ALA A 220 6.43 5.97 17.99
N VAL A 221 7.48 6.75 18.25
CA VAL A 221 8.88 6.36 18.03
C VAL A 221 9.29 5.25 18.99
N ASN A 222 9.00 5.41 20.28
CA ASN A 222 9.33 4.48 21.35
C ASN A 222 8.22 4.42 22.40
N ILE A 223 8.41 3.58 23.42
CA ILE A 223 7.43 3.36 24.49
C ILE A 223 7.14 4.64 25.27
N GLU A 224 8.16 5.42 25.61
CA GLU A 224 7.99 6.67 26.38
C GLU A 224 7.23 7.72 25.58
N HIS A 225 7.56 7.90 24.30
CA HIS A 225 6.82 8.78 23.39
C HIS A 225 5.36 8.35 23.28
N SER A 226 5.09 7.03 23.19
CA SER A 226 3.74 6.49 23.13
C SER A 226 2.94 6.76 24.41
N LYS A 227 3.55 6.59 25.57
CA LYS A 227 2.93 6.91 26.87
C LYS A 227 2.66 8.42 26.99
N HIS A 228 3.58 9.23 26.52
CA HIS A 228 3.43 10.69 26.54
C HIS A 228 2.26 11.15 25.65
N ILE A 229 2.16 10.63 24.42
CA ILE A 229 0.99 10.91 23.56
C ILE A 229 -0.31 10.54 24.28
N ALA A 230 -0.42 9.32 24.81
CA ALA A 230 -1.63 8.90 25.52
C ALA A 230 -1.95 9.78 26.74
N SER A 231 -0.92 10.23 27.48
CA SER A 231 -1.11 11.16 28.62
C SER A 231 -1.67 12.51 28.15
N ARG A 232 -1.10 13.11 27.10
CA ARG A 232 -1.54 14.41 26.59
C ARG A 232 -3.01 14.40 26.15
N PHE A 233 -3.46 13.29 25.53
CA PHE A 233 -4.88 13.14 25.18
C PHE A 233 -5.77 13.06 26.45
N ARG A 234 -5.35 12.28 27.46
CA ARG A 234 -6.08 12.22 28.75
C ARG A 234 -6.12 13.57 29.46
N ASP A 235 -5.03 14.32 29.45
CA ASP A 235 -4.95 15.66 30.05
C ASP A 235 -5.92 16.64 29.37
N ALA A 236 -6.20 16.42 28.07
CA ALA A 236 -7.21 17.15 27.32
C ALA A 236 -8.64 16.58 27.46
N GLY A 237 -8.87 15.63 28.36
CA GLY A 237 -10.17 15.01 28.61
C GLY A 237 -10.59 13.96 27.54
N ILE A 238 -9.67 13.49 26.71
CA ILE A 238 -9.94 12.50 25.67
C ILE A 238 -9.50 11.12 26.16
N PRO A 239 -10.40 10.09 26.19
CA PRO A 239 -10.04 8.74 26.59
C PRO A 239 -8.95 8.16 25.69
N ALA A 240 -7.77 7.92 26.24
CA ALA A 240 -6.60 7.44 25.50
C ALA A 240 -5.78 6.43 26.32
N GLU A 241 -5.28 5.42 25.63
CA GLU A 241 -4.49 4.35 26.22
C GLU A 241 -3.20 4.11 25.43
N HIS A 242 -2.23 3.47 26.07
CA HIS A 242 -0.96 3.08 25.46
C HIS A 242 -0.88 1.55 25.37
N VAL A 243 -0.28 1.05 24.30
CA VAL A 243 0.07 -0.35 24.14
C VAL A 243 1.47 -0.50 23.56
N ASP A 244 2.22 -1.53 24.03
CA ASP A 244 3.52 -1.88 23.49
C ASP A 244 3.74 -3.40 23.46
N GLY A 245 4.87 -3.82 22.88
CA GLY A 245 5.21 -5.24 22.69
C GLY A 245 5.57 -5.96 23.99
N THR A 246 5.90 -5.26 25.09
CA THR A 246 6.22 -5.85 26.40
C THR A 246 4.95 -6.19 27.19
N MET A 247 3.82 -5.58 26.83
CA MET A 247 2.54 -5.80 27.49
C MET A 247 1.98 -7.18 27.15
N PRO A 248 1.62 -8.00 28.17
CA PRO A 248 0.96 -9.29 27.95
C PRO A 248 -0.36 -9.18 27.18
N ALA A 249 -0.70 -10.22 26.42
CA ALA A 249 -1.90 -10.20 25.58
C ALA A 249 -3.22 -10.03 26.36
N ASP A 250 -3.30 -10.60 27.56
CA ASP A 250 -4.46 -10.48 28.46
C ASP A 250 -4.68 -9.04 28.97
N GLN A 251 -3.65 -8.22 29.02
CA GLN A 251 -3.76 -6.79 29.33
C GLN A 251 -4.04 -5.97 28.07
N ARG A 252 -3.47 -6.35 26.93
CA ARG A 252 -3.57 -5.64 25.66
C ARG A 252 -4.92 -5.83 24.98
N ASP A 253 -5.48 -7.05 24.97
CA ASP A 253 -6.73 -7.37 24.30
C ASP A 253 -7.93 -6.55 24.83
N PRO A 254 -8.10 -6.31 26.14
CA PRO A 254 -9.11 -5.41 26.66
C PRO A 254 -9.00 -3.97 26.18
N ILE A 255 -7.78 -3.45 25.97
CA ILE A 255 -7.55 -2.09 25.44
C ILE A 255 -8.08 -1.99 24.00
N PHE A 256 -7.78 -2.97 23.16
CA PHE A 256 -8.32 -2.98 21.78
C PHE A 256 -9.85 -3.07 21.76
N ARG A 257 -10.46 -3.82 22.68
CA ARG A 257 -11.93 -3.89 22.81
C ARG A 257 -12.53 -2.54 23.20
N ARG A 258 -11.93 -1.80 24.15
CA ARG A 258 -12.38 -0.46 24.52
C ARG A 258 -12.28 0.53 23.36
N LEU A 259 -11.23 0.43 22.52
CA LEU A 259 -11.17 1.23 21.30
C LEU A 259 -12.24 0.80 20.29
N GLU A 260 -12.51 -0.49 20.14
CA GLU A 260 -13.56 -1.02 19.28
C GLU A 260 -14.96 -0.57 19.71
N THR A 261 -15.25 -0.56 21.00
CA THR A 261 -16.55 -0.10 21.55
C THR A 261 -16.67 1.42 21.57
N GLY A 262 -15.55 2.15 21.53
CA GLY A 262 -15.52 3.61 21.62
C GLY A 262 -15.43 4.14 23.05
N GLU A 263 -15.22 3.28 24.04
CA GLU A 263 -14.89 3.69 25.42
C GLU A 263 -13.53 4.41 25.45
N THR A 264 -12.59 3.97 24.63
CA THR A 264 -11.32 4.63 24.34
C THR A 264 -11.38 5.19 22.92
N LEU A 265 -10.95 6.43 22.72
CA LEU A 265 -10.93 7.08 21.41
C LEU A 265 -9.57 7.02 20.73
N LEU A 266 -8.49 6.85 21.50
CA LEU A 266 -7.13 6.77 20.96
C LEU A 266 -6.32 5.67 21.64
N ILE A 267 -5.65 4.87 20.83
CA ILE A 267 -4.56 4.02 21.28
C ILE A 267 -3.27 4.56 20.68
N SER A 268 -2.31 4.92 21.54
CA SER A 268 -0.93 5.16 21.14
C SER A 268 -0.12 3.88 21.28
N ASN A 269 0.68 3.55 20.28
CA ASN A 269 1.43 2.31 20.28
C ASN A 269 2.87 2.46 19.79
N CYS A 270 3.70 1.51 20.22
CA CYS A 270 5.04 1.28 19.69
C CYS A 270 5.08 -0.14 19.11
N ASP A 271 5.22 -0.25 17.77
CA ASP A 271 5.41 -1.45 16.95
C ASP A 271 4.33 -2.56 17.03
N VAL A 272 3.29 -2.42 17.85
CA VAL A 272 2.27 -3.47 18.05
C VAL A 272 1.21 -3.46 16.96
N CYS A 273 0.75 -2.26 16.55
CA CYS A 273 -0.39 -2.10 15.64
C CYS A 273 0.02 -2.10 14.15
N VAL A 274 1.30 -2.20 13.85
CA VAL A 274 1.79 -2.15 12.46
C VAL A 274 1.33 -3.37 11.67
N GLU A 275 1.39 -4.56 12.25
CA GLU A 275 1.02 -5.81 11.59
C GLU A 275 0.01 -6.61 12.42
N GLY A 276 -0.88 -7.36 11.77
CA GLY A 276 -1.77 -8.34 12.39
C GLY A 276 -3.03 -7.79 13.07
N LEU A 277 -3.13 -6.49 13.35
CA LEU A 277 -4.34 -5.91 13.93
C LEU A 277 -5.43 -5.74 12.86
N ASP A 278 -6.58 -6.37 13.04
CA ASP A 278 -7.77 -6.15 12.21
C ASP A 278 -8.70 -5.17 12.92
N ALA A 279 -8.60 -3.89 12.57
CA ALA A 279 -9.30 -2.79 13.22
C ALA A 279 -9.95 -1.85 12.17
N PRO A 280 -10.94 -2.32 11.40
CA PRO A 280 -11.59 -1.49 10.36
C PRO A 280 -12.31 -0.27 10.93
N TRP A 281 -12.66 -0.32 12.21
CA TRP A 281 -13.29 0.76 12.97
C TRP A 281 -12.30 1.88 13.38
N ALA A 282 -10.97 1.67 13.30
CA ALA A 282 -9.98 2.71 13.52
C ALA A 282 -9.83 3.55 12.24
N LYS A 283 -10.52 4.69 12.19
CA LYS A 283 -10.62 5.54 10.98
C LYS A 283 -9.65 6.71 10.96
N CYS A 284 -8.89 6.93 12.04
CA CYS A 284 -7.84 7.92 12.07
C CYS A 284 -6.48 7.29 12.41
N ILE A 285 -5.45 7.67 11.67
CA ILE A 285 -4.05 7.34 11.94
C ILE A 285 -3.30 8.62 12.28
N ILE A 286 -2.57 8.62 13.40
CA ILE A 286 -1.58 9.62 13.72
C ILE A 286 -0.18 9.01 13.48
N ALA A 287 0.52 9.48 12.47
CA ALA A 287 1.90 9.08 12.21
C ALA A 287 2.84 10.05 12.95
N ALA A 288 3.20 9.70 14.18
CA ALA A 288 4.15 10.46 15.01
C ALA A 288 5.55 9.82 15.03
N ARG A 289 5.77 8.74 14.26
CA ARG A 289 7.05 8.08 14.05
C ARG A 289 7.54 8.32 12.63
N PRO A 290 8.65 9.04 12.45
CA PRO A 290 9.36 9.03 11.18
C PRO A 290 9.83 7.61 10.80
N THR A 291 9.72 7.27 9.50
CA THR A 291 10.22 5.99 8.98
C THR A 291 10.83 6.17 7.59
N GLU A 292 11.87 5.41 7.28
CA GLU A 292 12.43 5.23 5.92
C GLU A 292 11.82 4.00 5.23
N SER A 293 11.11 3.18 5.99
CA SER A 293 10.51 1.95 5.47
C SER A 293 9.17 2.22 4.82
N LEU A 294 9.11 2.10 3.48
CA LEU A 294 7.86 2.16 2.74
C LEU A 294 6.85 1.11 3.21
N VAL A 295 7.33 -0.08 3.61
CA VAL A 295 6.50 -1.16 4.14
C VAL A 295 5.79 -0.71 5.41
N VAL A 296 6.55 -0.19 6.39
CA VAL A 296 5.99 0.30 7.66
C VAL A 296 4.98 1.42 7.42
N HIS A 297 5.35 2.40 6.59
CA HIS A 297 4.48 3.52 6.24
C HIS A 297 3.13 3.05 5.66
N LEU A 298 3.16 2.21 4.62
CA LEU A 298 1.94 1.73 3.96
C LEU A 298 1.10 0.83 4.87
N GLN A 299 1.73 0.01 5.73
CA GLN A 299 1.01 -0.82 6.69
C GLN A 299 0.34 0.01 7.78
N GLN A 300 1.00 1.05 8.31
CA GLN A 300 0.41 1.96 9.29
C GLN A 300 -0.83 2.65 8.72
N VAL A 301 -0.69 3.31 7.57
CA VAL A 301 -1.79 4.03 6.93
C VAL A 301 -2.91 3.08 6.48
N GLY A 302 -2.55 1.92 5.96
CA GLY A 302 -3.48 0.87 5.51
C GLY A 302 -4.49 0.42 6.56
N ARG A 303 -4.22 0.64 7.85
CA ARG A 303 -5.17 0.32 8.93
C ARG A 303 -6.46 1.13 8.82
N ALA A 304 -6.39 2.44 8.51
CA ALA A 304 -7.56 3.30 8.38
C ALA A 304 -8.28 3.15 7.03
N LEU A 305 -7.60 2.62 5.99
CA LEU A 305 -8.18 2.55 4.64
C LEU A 305 -9.28 1.50 4.48
N ARG A 306 -9.46 0.58 5.44
CA ARG A 306 -10.52 -0.43 5.37
C ARG A 306 -11.91 0.23 5.50
N PRO A 307 -12.91 -0.14 4.66
CA PRO A 307 -14.25 0.40 4.78
C PRO A 307 -14.88 0.09 6.13
N TRP A 308 -15.53 1.10 6.74
CA TRP A 308 -16.29 0.94 7.97
C TRP A 308 -17.38 1.99 8.07
N ASN A 309 -18.66 1.59 8.08
CA ASN A 309 -19.83 2.45 8.29
C ASN A 309 -19.79 3.77 7.47
N ASN A 310 -19.29 3.72 6.23
CA ASN A 310 -19.11 4.88 5.34
C ASN A 310 -18.29 6.03 5.94
N GLN A 311 -17.48 5.76 6.97
CA GLN A 311 -16.61 6.77 7.57
C GLN A 311 -15.37 7.01 6.68
N PRO A 312 -14.96 8.28 6.50
CA PRO A 312 -13.73 8.60 5.80
C PRO A 312 -12.52 8.11 6.62
N ALA A 313 -11.44 7.80 5.92
CA ALA A 313 -10.14 7.59 6.53
C ALA A 313 -9.43 8.93 6.72
N ILE A 314 -8.83 9.16 7.89
CA ILE A 314 -8.08 10.38 8.20
C ILE A 314 -6.65 10.00 8.54
N VAL A 315 -5.68 10.73 8.00
CA VAL A 315 -4.27 10.55 8.32
C VAL A 315 -3.68 11.90 8.76
N LEU A 316 -3.18 11.93 9.98
CA LEU A 316 -2.47 13.06 10.56
C LEU A 316 -0.97 12.71 10.61
N ASP A 317 -0.22 13.15 9.60
CA ASP A 317 1.20 12.83 9.43
C ASP A 317 2.07 13.91 10.08
N HIS A 318 2.34 13.76 11.35
CA HIS A 318 3.25 14.64 12.12
C HIS A 318 4.73 14.34 11.85
N ALA A 319 5.03 13.21 11.24
CA ALA A 319 6.40 12.78 10.97
C ALA A 319 6.89 13.15 9.56
N GLY A 320 6.03 13.65 8.68
CA GLY A 320 6.36 13.97 7.30
C GLY A 320 6.64 12.73 6.43
N ASN A 321 6.09 11.58 6.79
CA ASN A 321 6.27 10.33 6.06
C ASN A 321 5.68 10.40 4.65
N MET A 322 4.54 11.09 4.47
CA MET A 322 3.93 11.30 3.17
C MET A 322 4.84 12.07 2.21
N MET A 323 5.60 13.03 2.74
CA MET A 323 6.53 13.84 1.96
C MET A 323 7.78 13.06 1.54
N ARG A 324 8.22 12.09 2.35
CA ARG A 324 9.39 11.26 2.07
C ARG A 324 9.08 10.03 1.23
N LEU A 325 7.97 9.35 1.52
CA LEU A 325 7.67 8.02 0.99
C LEU A 325 6.52 8.02 -0.01
N GLY A 326 5.83 9.16 -0.20
CA GLY A 326 4.69 9.30 -1.11
C GLY A 326 3.35 8.93 -0.48
N LEU A 327 2.29 9.12 -1.24
CA LEU A 327 0.91 8.91 -0.78
C LEU A 327 0.52 7.43 -0.80
N PRO A 328 -0.40 6.98 0.07
CA PRO A 328 -0.79 5.58 0.14
C PRO A 328 -1.63 5.11 -1.06
N ASP A 329 -2.24 6.03 -1.80
CA ASP A 329 -3.06 5.78 -2.98
C ASP A 329 -2.27 5.83 -4.30
N GLU A 330 -0.96 6.08 -4.25
CA GLU A 330 -0.10 6.02 -5.41
C GLU A 330 0.08 4.59 -5.90
N ASP A 331 -0.16 4.37 -7.20
CA ASP A 331 0.18 3.11 -7.86
C ASP A 331 1.69 3.04 -8.08
N ARG A 332 2.31 2.05 -7.48
CA ARG A 332 3.77 1.86 -7.51
C ARG A 332 4.15 0.70 -8.43
N GLU A 333 5.26 0.88 -9.15
CA GLU A 333 5.86 -0.23 -9.87
C GLU A 333 6.65 -1.12 -8.90
N TRP A 334 6.20 -2.36 -8.78
CA TRP A 334 6.85 -3.35 -7.93
C TRP A 334 7.69 -4.32 -8.76
N THR A 335 8.86 -4.68 -8.25
CA THR A 335 9.74 -5.66 -8.86
C THR A 335 10.27 -6.64 -7.83
N LEU A 336 10.64 -7.84 -8.27
CA LEU A 336 11.34 -8.83 -7.43
C LEU A 336 12.82 -8.52 -7.27
N GLU A 337 13.36 -7.60 -8.04
CA GLU A 337 14.78 -7.27 -8.03
C GLU A 337 15.19 -6.50 -6.78
N ALA A 338 16.43 -6.69 -6.35
CA ALA A 338 17.05 -5.89 -5.32
C ALA A 338 17.10 -4.41 -5.72
N LYS A 339 16.73 -3.51 -4.82
CA LYS A 339 16.93 -2.08 -5.06
C LYS A 339 18.43 -1.82 -5.11
N LYS A 340 18.94 -1.34 -6.26
CA LYS A 340 20.30 -0.82 -6.35
C LYS A 340 20.46 0.25 -5.28
N LYS A 341 21.46 0.12 -4.39
CA LYS A 341 21.77 1.15 -3.39
C LYS A 341 21.87 2.49 -4.12
N ARG A 342 20.86 3.33 -3.96
CA ARG A 342 20.94 4.71 -4.42
C ARG A 342 22.12 5.31 -3.67
N LYS A 343 23.16 5.75 -4.39
CA LYS A 343 24.09 6.71 -3.83
C LYS A 343 23.22 7.81 -3.26
N LYS A 344 23.51 8.30 -2.00
CA LYS A 344 22.84 9.44 -1.39
C LYS A 344 22.82 10.56 -2.44
N SER A 345 21.81 10.57 -3.27
CA SER A 345 21.49 11.72 -4.08
C SER A 345 20.65 12.60 -3.16
N THR A 346 20.98 13.84 -3.06
CA THR A 346 20.06 14.89 -2.69
C THR A 346 18.92 14.87 -3.71
N SER A 347 18.08 13.85 -3.63
CA SER A 347 16.90 13.75 -4.48
C SER A 347 15.98 14.87 -4.03
N ALA A 348 15.61 15.71 -4.98
CA ALA A 348 14.54 16.67 -4.76
C ALA A 348 13.36 15.97 -4.09
N PRO A 349 12.71 16.57 -3.11
CA PRO A 349 11.59 15.96 -2.40
C PRO A 349 10.52 15.53 -3.42
N ALA A 350 9.86 14.40 -3.15
CA ALA A 350 8.83 13.86 -4.04
C ALA A 350 7.63 14.82 -4.20
N ALA A 351 7.45 15.73 -3.27
CA ALA A 351 6.40 16.74 -3.27
C ALA A 351 6.95 18.09 -2.78
N LYS A 352 6.21 19.18 -3.04
CA LYS A 352 6.50 20.54 -2.54
C LYS A 352 5.24 21.16 -1.95
N THR A 353 5.43 22.04 -0.97
CA THR A 353 4.35 22.76 -0.30
C THR A 353 4.24 24.18 -0.86
N CYS A 354 3.03 24.67 -1.09
CA CYS A 354 2.79 26.05 -1.45
C CYS A 354 3.08 26.96 -0.26
N PRO A 355 3.90 28.02 -0.41
CA PRO A 355 4.22 28.93 0.69
C PRO A 355 3.02 29.80 1.13
N GLU A 356 2.02 29.98 0.27
CA GLU A 356 0.87 30.84 0.53
C GLU A 356 -0.28 30.14 1.25
N CYS A 357 -0.65 28.92 0.76
CA CYS A 357 -1.81 28.21 1.29
C CYS A 357 -1.47 26.83 1.87
N TYR A 358 -0.18 26.48 1.85
CA TYR A 358 0.36 25.22 2.37
C TYR A 358 -0.19 23.95 1.70
N ALA A 359 -0.89 24.06 0.55
CA ALA A 359 -1.29 22.91 -0.24
C ALA A 359 -0.05 22.19 -0.78
N VAL A 360 -0.05 20.86 -0.69
CA VAL A 360 1.05 20.03 -1.14
C VAL A 360 0.82 19.62 -2.60
N HIS A 361 1.87 19.73 -3.41
CA HIS A 361 1.84 19.42 -4.83
C HIS A 361 3.02 18.53 -5.23
N PRO A 362 2.88 17.72 -6.29
CA PRO A 362 4.04 17.11 -6.94
C PRO A 362 5.07 18.19 -7.32
N THR A 363 6.35 17.88 -7.25
CA THR A 363 7.43 18.84 -7.54
C THR A 363 7.37 19.46 -8.94
N ALA A 364 6.76 18.75 -9.89
CA ALA A 364 6.59 19.21 -11.27
C ALA A 364 5.51 20.30 -11.45
N VAL A 365 4.63 20.50 -10.49
CA VAL A 365 3.55 21.50 -10.56
C VAL A 365 4.14 22.91 -10.50
N ARG A 366 3.80 23.78 -11.43
CA ARG A 366 4.29 25.16 -11.51
C ARG A 366 3.37 26.20 -10.89
N VAL A 367 2.09 25.88 -10.77
CA VAL A 367 1.07 26.76 -10.21
C VAL A 367 0.29 26.00 -9.15
N CYS A 368 0.10 26.58 -7.99
CA CYS A 368 -0.72 25.98 -6.93
C CYS A 368 -2.19 25.90 -7.37
N GLY A 369 -2.73 24.67 -7.47
CA GLY A 369 -4.13 24.44 -7.84
C GLY A 369 -5.15 24.97 -6.82
N ALA A 370 -4.72 25.20 -5.56
CA ALA A 370 -5.60 25.66 -4.49
C ALA A 370 -5.70 27.21 -4.39
N CYS A 371 -4.60 27.95 -4.63
CA CYS A 371 -4.58 29.41 -4.47
C CYS A 371 -3.99 30.18 -5.65
N GLY A 372 -3.54 29.50 -6.71
CA GLY A 372 -2.95 30.14 -7.88
C GLY A 372 -1.50 30.62 -7.73
N HIS A 373 -0.84 30.37 -6.58
CA HIS A 373 0.55 30.77 -6.37
C HIS A 373 1.48 30.12 -7.41
N GLN A 374 2.33 30.94 -8.05
CA GLN A 374 3.33 30.43 -8.99
C GLN A 374 4.63 30.09 -8.25
N PHE A 375 5.05 28.82 -8.35
CA PHE A 375 6.31 28.38 -7.77
C PHE A 375 7.48 28.90 -8.59
N SER A 376 8.42 29.61 -7.92
CA SER A 376 9.63 30.11 -8.55
C SER A 376 10.55 28.95 -8.98
N THR A 377 11.22 29.11 -10.13
CA THR A 377 12.18 28.12 -10.67
C THR A 377 13.61 28.35 -10.18
N THR A 378 13.87 29.40 -9.42
CA THR A 378 15.19 29.70 -8.86
C THR A 378 15.35 29.14 -7.46
N PRO A 379 16.55 28.63 -7.06
CA PRO A 379 16.83 28.25 -5.69
C PRO A 379 16.74 29.50 -4.82
N ALA A 380 15.65 29.65 -4.07
CA ALA A 380 15.51 30.73 -3.12
C ALA A 380 16.56 30.60 -2.01
N GLU A 381 17.22 31.70 -1.65
CA GLU A 381 18.04 31.81 -0.46
C GLU A 381 17.21 31.39 0.75
N ARG A 382 17.67 30.35 1.44
CA ARG A 382 17.03 29.85 2.65
C ARG A 382 17.21 30.86 3.75
N ALA A 383 16.17 31.62 4.08
CA ALA A 383 16.09 32.31 5.34
C ALA A 383 16.12 31.32 6.51
N ALA A 384 16.85 31.65 7.57
CA ALA A 384 16.89 30.84 8.79
C ALA A 384 15.46 30.66 9.35
N PRO A 385 15.08 29.46 9.84
CA PRO A 385 13.75 29.23 10.34
C PRO A 385 13.51 30.04 11.64
N GLU A 386 12.51 30.91 11.60
CA GLU A 386 11.90 31.44 12.81
C GLU A 386 11.01 30.33 13.42
N GLU A 387 11.13 30.17 14.74
CA GLU A 387 10.26 29.25 15.51
C GLU A 387 8.81 29.77 15.43
N ARG A 388 7.97 29.05 14.70
CA ARG A 388 6.52 29.29 14.68
C ARG A 388 5.82 27.96 14.98
N GLU A 389 4.75 28.02 15.78
CA GLU A 389 3.85 26.90 16.07
C GLU A 389 3.39 26.22 14.77
N GLY A 390 3.52 24.87 14.70
CA GLY A 390 3.33 24.13 13.47
C GLY A 390 1.87 23.71 13.26
N GLU A 391 1.25 24.17 12.18
CA GLU A 391 -0.06 23.70 11.75
C GLU A 391 0.06 22.55 10.74
N LEU A 392 -0.79 21.50 10.88
CA LEU A 392 -0.96 20.50 9.84
C LEU A 392 -1.76 21.10 8.67
N VAL A 393 -1.29 20.85 7.46
CA VAL A 393 -2.00 21.27 6.25
C VAL A 393 -2.64 20.06 5.58
N GLN A 394 -3.80 20.27 4.97
CA GLN A 394 -4.47 19.25 4.20
C GLN A 394 -3.67 18.99 2.91
N ILE A 395 -3.32 17.74 2.67
CA ILE A 395 -2.83 17.32 1.37
C ILE A 395 -4.07 17.17 0.47
N PRO A 396 -4.21 17.97 -0.60
CA PRO A 396 -5.35 17.81 -1.51
C PRO A 396 -5.40 16.36 -2.00
N ARG A 397 -6.59 15.79 -2.00
CA ARG A 397 -6.81 14.46 -2.60
C ARG A 397 -6.24 14.49 -4.01
N SER A 398 -5.57 13.42 -4.41
CA SER A 398 -5.01 13.25 -5.76
C SER A 398 -6.07 13.19 -6.88
N ILE A 399 -7.32 13.54 -6.58
CA ILE A 399 -8.46 13.60 -7.51
C ILE A 399 -8.09 14.40 -8.78
N GLY A 400 -7.26 15.45 -8.66
CA GLY A 400 -6.87 16.26 -9.81
C GLY A 400 -5.86 15.61 -10.76
N ALA A 401 -5.06 14.64 -10.33
CA ALA A 401 -4.10 14.00 -11.22
C ALA A 401 -4.77 12.99 -12.18
N HIS A 402 -5.80 12.29 -11.73
CA HIS A 402 -6.53 11.32 -12.56
C HIS A 402 -7.49 12.01 -13.54
N ASP A 403 -8.21 13.03 -13.09
CA ASP A 403 -9.09 13.81 -13.97
C ASP A 403 -8.28 14.62 -14.98
N ASP A 404 -7.12 15.19 -14.58
CA ASP A 404 -6.21 15.87 -15.50
C ASP A 404 -5.56 14.89 -16.50
N LEU A 405 -5.20 13.68 -16.08
CA LEU A 405 -4.67 12.65 -16.96
C LEU A 405 -5.74 12.13 -17.93
N ARG A 406 -6.99 11.98 -17.49
CA ARG A 406 -8.08 11.59 -18.34
C ARG A 406 -8.41 12.70 -19.36
N ALA A 407 -8.50 13.95 -18.92
CA ALA A 407 -8.70 15.10 -19.80
C ALA A 407 -7.58 15.21 -20.85
N LYS A 408 -6.34 14.98 -20.46
CA LYS A 408 -5.20 14.91 -21.40
C LYS A 408 -5.29 13.75 -22.37
N TRP A 409 -5.76 12.58 -21.90
CA TRP A 409 -6.02 11.45 -22.78
C TRP A 409 -7.07 11.76 -23.81
N ASP A 410 -8.22 12.34 -23.39
CA ASP A 410 -9.32 12.69 -24.26
C ASP A 410 -8.89 13.75 -25.30
N GLU A 411 -8.11 14.76 -24.91
CA GLU A 411 -7.49 15.73 -25.83
C GLU A 411 -6.58 15.05 -26.88
N ILE A 412 -5.78 14.08 -26.47
CA ILE A 412 -4.88 13.35 -27.38
C ILE A 412 -5.68 12.49 -28.36
N VAL A 413 -6.75 11.84 -27.89
CA VAL A 413 -7.65 11.03 -28.73
C VAL A 413 -8.39 11.91 -29.73
N GLU A 414 -8.95 13.04 -29.29
CA GLU A 414 -9.63 14.01 -30.16
C GLU A 414 -8.68 14.55 -31.24
N ARG A 415 -7.45 14.92 -30.83
CA ARG A 415 -6.42 15.35 -31.78
C ARG A 415 -6.04 14.24 -32.76
N TRP A 416 -5.98 12.98 -32.29
CA TRP A 416 -5.69 11.84 -33.16
C TRP A 416 -6.77 11.65 -34.21
N HIS A 417 -8.05 11.78 -33.86
CA HIS A 417 -9.17 11.73 -34.82
C HIS A 417 -9.06 12.86 -35.81
N LYS A 418 -8.86 14.10 -35.37
CA LYS A 418 -8.71 15.29 -36.22
C LYS A 418 -7.51 15.16 -37.15
N ASP A 419 -6.37 14.75 -36.66
CA ASP A 419 -5.17 14.55 -37.46
C ASP A 419 -5.40 13.45 -38.52
N ASN A 420 -6.05 12.36 -38.19
CA ASN A 420 -6.28 11.24 -39.11
C ASN A 420 -7.35 11.54 -40.19
N SER A 421 -8.24 12.47 -39.94
CA SER A 421 -9.20 12.91 -40.96
C SER A 421 -8.54 13.71 -42.12
N THR A 422 -7.38 14.34 -41.84
CA THR A 422 -6.70 15.21 -42.78
C THR A 422 -5.38 14.63 -43.31
N ARG A 423 -4.81 13.61 -42.63
CA ARG A 423 -3.51 13.04 -43.01
C ARG A 423 -3.64 12.04 -44.17
N SER A 424 -2.69 12.14 -45.09
CA SER A 424 -2.55 11.12 -46.15
C SER A 424 -2.13 9.77 -45.56
N VAL A 425 -1.21 9.76 -44.58
CA VAL A 425 -0.76 8.54 -43.89
C VAL A 425 -1.33 8.52 -42.46
N PRO A 426 -2.24 7.59 -42.12
CA PRO A 426 -2.89 7.57 -40.80
C PRO A 426 -1.95 7.08 -39.70
N ARG A 427 -2.18 7.59 -38.50
CA ARG A 427 -1.51 7.09 -37.29
C ARG A 427 -2.32 5.95 -36.67
N LYS A 428 -1.65 4.86 -36.32
CA LYS A 428 -2.29 3.75 -35.58
C LYS A 428 -2.77 4.22 -34.21
N PRO A 429 -3.84 3.63 -33.63
CA PRO A 429 -4.35 3.98 -32.29
C PRO A 429 -3.29 3.98 -31.20
N GLY A 430 -2.32 3.07 -31.26
CA GLY A 430 -1.19 3.01 -30.33
C GLY A 430 -0.33 4.28 -30.25
N TRP A 431 -0.43 5.16 -31.26
CA TRP A 431 0.23 6.48 -31.19
C TRP A 431 -0.32 7.33 -30.03
N CYS A 432 -1.62 7.23 -29.72
CA CYS A 432 -2.19 7.95 -28.60
C CYS A 432 -1.53 7.55 -27.26
N ALA A 433 -1.27 6.27 -27.05
CA ALA A 433 -0.60 5.79 -25.85
C ALA A 433 0.87 6.28 -25.76
N ILE A 434 1.58 6.32 -26.88
CA ILE A 434 2.97 6.83 -26.96
C ILE A 434 2.99 8.34 -26.68
N GLU A 435 2.12 9.11 -27.31
CA GLU A 435 2.01 10.56 -27.13
C GLU A 435 1.60 10.90 -25.69
N PHE A 436 0.66 10.14 -25.12
CA PHE A 436 0.23 10.31 -23.73
C PHE A 436 1.40 10.09 -22.78
N LYS A 437 2.14 8.99 -22.94
CA LYS A 437 3.34 8.71 -22.15
C LYS A 437 4.40 9.82 -22.27
N GLN A 438 4.63 10.32 -23.48
CA GLN A 438 5.60 11.40 -23.71
C GLN A 438 5.19 12.71 -23.04
N ARG A 439 3.89 13.06 -23.05
CA ARG A 439 3.38 14.32 -22.49
C ARG A 439 3.20 14.29 -20.98
N THR A 440 2.84 13.13 -20.43
CA THR A 440 2.47 13.01 -19.00
C THR A 440 3.53 12.30 -18.17
N GLY A 441 4.43 11.53 -18.79
CA GLY A 441 5.35 10.63 -18.10
C GLY A 441 4.67 9.38 -17.51
N ALA A 442 3.35 9.24 -17.67
CA ALA A 442 2.60 8.11 -17.13
C ALA A 442 2.96 6.81 -17.86
N SER A 443 3.17 5.74 -17.09
CA SER A 443 3.52 4.41 -17.63
C SER A 443 2.30 3.66 -18.18
N ARG A 444 1.08 4.03 -17.77
CA ARG A 444 -0.19 3.43 -18.15
C ARG A 444 -1.20 4.49 -18.56
N LEU A 445 -2.23 4.08 -19.31
CA LEU A 445 -3.37 4.92 -19.60
C LEU A 445 -4.22 5.12 -18.34
N PRO A 446 -4.94 6.25 -18.22
CA PRO A 446 -5.89 6.43 -17.14
C PRO A 446 -6.95 5.33 -17.13
N ASP A 447 -7.48 5.01 -15.95
CA ASP A 447 -8.47 3.95 -15.80
C ASP A 447 -9.74 4.25 -16.63
N GLY A 448 -10.27 3.20 -17.23
CA GLY A 448 -11.40 3.28 -18.16
C GLY A 448 -11.07 3.88 -19.53
N CYS A 449 -9.84 4.34 -19.75
CA CYS A 449 -9.39 4.78 -21.08
C CYS A 449 -8.96 3.58 -21.92
N ARG A 450 -9.46 3.55 -23.15
CA ARG A 450 -9.09 2.56 -24.18
C ARG A 450 -8.45 3.25 -25.36
N LEU A 451 -7.67 2.51 -26.13
CA LEU A 451 -7.23 3.00 -27.43
C LEU A 451 -8.45 3.36 -28.27
N PRO A 452 -8.41 4.46 -29.03
CA PRO A 452 -9.55 4.89 -29.82
C PRO A 452 -9.95 3.81 -30.84
N ASP A 453 -11.25 3.62 -30.98
CA ASP A 453 -11.81 2.71 -31.97
C ASP A 453 -11.54 3.25 -33.39
N LEU A 454 -11.25 2.34 -34.29
CA LEU A 454 -11.06 2.68 -35.70
C LEU A 454 -12.41 2.83 -36.38
N THR A 455 -12.65 3.99 -37.03
CA THR A 455 -13.76 4.07 -37.95
C THR A 455 -13.55 3.10 -39.12
N PRO A 456 -14.62 2.58 -39.77
CA PRO A 456 -14.47 1.68 -40.92
C PRO A 456 -13.56 2.25 -42.03
N GLU A 457 -13.66 3.55 -42.27
CA GLU A 457 -12.83 4.28 -43.24
C GLU A 457 -11.35 4.29 -42.84
N LEU A 458 -11.08 4.59 -41.58
CA LEU A 458 -9.71 4.60 -41.06
C LEU A 458 -9.09 3.20 -40.98
N GLN A 459 -9.91 2.20 -40.69
CA GLN A 459 -9.51 0.79 -40.72
C GLN A 459 -9.11 0.35 -42.11
N ALA A 460 -9.93 0.68 -43.12
CA ALA A 460 -9.63 0.40 -44.51
C ALA A 460 -8.35 1.13 -44.98
N LYS A 461 -8.18 2.39 -44.55
CA LYS A 461 -6.99 3.18 -44.87
C LYS A 461 -5.72 2.62 -44.25
N LEU A 462 -5.78 2.13 -42.99
CA LEU A 462 -4.66 1.48 -42.32
C LEU A 462 -4.33 0.11 -42.96
N ALA A 463 -5.33 -0.63 -43.41
CA ALA A 463 -5.11 -1.88 -44.15
C ALA A 463 -4.35 -1.65 -45.45
N ARG A 464 -4.81 -0.71 -46.29
CA ARG A 464 -4.12 -0.31 -47.55
C ARG A 464 -2.66 0.14 -47.29
N PHE A 465 -2.43 0.90 -46.21
CA PHE A 465 -1.06 1.27 -45.82
C PHE A 465 -0.23 0.07 -45.38
N GLY A 466 -0.83 -0.90 -44.70
CA GLY A 466 -0.19 -2.16 -44.29
C GLY A 466 0.26 -2.97 -45.50
N GLU A 467 -0.62 -3.19 -46.46
CA GLU A 467 -0.32 -3.93 -47.71
C GLU A 467 0.82 -3.25 -48.49
N LEU A 468 0.77 -1.91 -48.62
CA LEU A 468 1.86 -1.17 -49.28
C LEU A 468 3.18 -1.21 -48.51
N ALA A 469 3.11 -1.25 -47.16
CA ALA A 469 4.29 -1.37 -46.32
C ALA A 469 4.97 -2.75 -46.48
N GLU A 470 4.20 -3.83 -46.50
CA GLU A 470 4.70 -5.18 -46.78
C GLU A 470 5.33 -5.28 -48.16
N TYR A 471 4.71 -4.70 -49.18
CA TYR A 471 5.29 -4.62 -50.51
C TYR A 471 6.59 -3.81 -50.55
N ALA A 472 6.64 -2.70 -49.82
CA ALA A 472 7.79 -1.84 -49.74
C ALA A 472 8.97 -2.55 -49.05
N ASP A 473 8.73 -3.27 -47.97
CA ASP A 473 9.72 -4.07 -47.25
C ASP A 473 10.28 -5.20 -48.15
N ALA A 474 9.39 -5.91 -48.84
CA ALA A 474 9.79 -6.96 -49.80
C ALA A 474 10.66 -6.43 -50.97
N ASN A 475 10.51 -5.16 -51.34
CA ASN A 475 11.24 -4.51 -52.43
C ASN A 475 12.32 -3.53 -51.98
N GLY A 476 12.66 -3.53 -50.67
CA GLY A 476 13.76 -2.71 -50.13
C GLY A 476 13.53 -1.20 -50.23
N TRP A 477 12.28 -0.74 -50.14
CA TRP A 477 11.97 0.68 -50.21
C TRP A 477 12.38 1.42 -48.95
N GLU A 478 12.93 2.63 -49.11
CA GLU A 478 13.11 3.53 -47.97
C GLU A 478 11.75 4.05 -47.45
N LYS A 479 11.64 4.24 -46.14
CA LYS A 479 10.42 4.77 -45.48
C LYS A 479 9.86 6.04 -46.15
N ARG A 480 10.74 6.92 -46.61
CA ARG A 480 10.35 8.17 -47.30
C ARG A 480 9.57 7.91 -48.58
N ARG A 481 10.00 6.90 -49.36
CA ARG A 481 9.32 6.47 -50.59
C ARG A 481 7.99 5.84 -50.32
N LEU A 482 7.87 4.97 -49.29
CA LEU A 482 6.64 4.35 -48.83
C LEU A 482 5.60 5.44 -48.48
N TYR A 483 5.96 6.39 -47.64
CA TYR A 483 5.04 7.47 -47.25
C TYR A 483 4.61 8.37 -48.43
N ALA A 484 5.52 8.70 -49.33
CA ALA A 484 5.24 9.50 -50.50
C ALA A 484 4.27 8.78 -51.47
N THR A 485 4.48 7.47 -51.68
CA THR A 485 3.65 6.64 -52.56
C THR A 485 2.23 6.51 -52.01
N PHE A 486 2.09 6.20 -50.71
CA PHE A 486 0.79 6.09 -50.07
C PHE A 486 0.01 7.43 -50.12
N ALA A 487 0.69 8.53 -49.78
CA ALA A 487 0.09 9.87 -49.87
C ALA A 487 -0.34 10.27 -51.28
N ALA A 488 0.32 9.77 -52.33
CA ALA A 488 -0.08 9.99 -53.70
C ALA A 488 -1.33 9.16 -54.07
N GLN A 489 -1.39 7.90 -53.65
CA GLN A 489 -2.54 7.02 -53.88
C GLN A 489 -3.83 7.53 -53.21
N GLU A 490 -3.73 8.01 -51.97
CA GLU A 490 -4.86 8.57 -51.20
C GLU A 490 -5.38 9.90 -51.77
N ARG A 491 -4.58 10.61 -52.56
CA ARG A 491 -5.03 11.84 -53.27
C ARG A 491 -5.72 11.55 -54.59
N SER A 492 -5.56 10.36 -55.08
CA SER A 492 -6.12 9.90 -56.38
C SER A 492 -7.38 9.05 -56.20
N SER A 493 -7.68 8.67 -54.97
CA SER A 493 -8.91 7.96 -54.53
C SER A 493 -9.86 8.91 -53.81
#